data_10074551261cec3cbf66a7d652c74bcb
#
_entry.id   10074551261cec3cbf66a7d652c74bcb
#
_cell.length_a   1.000
_cell.length_b   1.000
_cell.length_c   1.000
_cell.angle_alpha   90.00
_cell.angle_beta   90.00
_cell.angle_gamma   90.00
#
_symmetry.space_group_name_H-M   'P 1'
#
loop_
_entity.id
_entity.type
_entity.pdbx_description
1 polymer ?
#
loop_
_entity_poly.entity_id
_entity_poly.type
_entity_poly.pdbx_seq_one_letter_code
_entity_poly.pdbx_strand_id
1 'polypeptide(L)'
;MPKKNPDFKDYAYLLDGLKFNVTDTNHFNVNTKIEITCDNNHVYLTSITKIKSLKQDYKNCPHCKKQKKYSDMSNIPFDIFKKYADENNLNIVNVQEFYNKWSDVVKFKCKFDETEYQIKVLSHWIENVKKPFICNICETKKNGFLTKDELQNEIERISIDETIEDIQVSNVVPKFNKIISHALQTKIIDQNRWIIKEYNGSKQKAVVLCNVCGYEKSSYLHDLIINEHKTGCIKCRDKKLYIKFKKNILSHCNINNILPINISKYSKDISKFKCNVCGLTFDKNCKNYSCTDFTLHCPECFKSTKRKAENGLYNFIKTIYEGEIIQNDRTKIKPFELDIYIPGKNIAFEYCGGIWHSSKFNKDKYKHQKKYNMCGNIGIRLITIFEDEWEQKKEICQSRITNLLGMIPNKIYGKECIVKIIDNKTALDFCETNHIQGRGHSYIAYGLFNKDNIVSVMTFSKPSVSKNAKDYEWELNRFCTIKNTIVVGGANKLLSVFRNSYKSQKLVTFCDLRWGSGKVYEIMGFTFNKISPPNYYYIGNYTKWQRKHRFNFTKFRLIEIFKETNSILTEEIIAEKNGLYRIYDCGHKKFTLLCN
;
A
#
# COMPACT_ATOMS: atom_id res chain seq x y z
N MET A 1 38.89 20.69 -32.75
CA MET A 1 40.09 20.20 -32.04
C MET A 1 39.66 19.09 -31.09
N PRO A 2 40.24 17.88 -31.12
CA PRO A 2 39.91 16.83 -30.20
C PRO A 2 40.34 17.28 -28.79
N LYS A 3 39.44 17.12 -27.80
CA LYS A 3 39.74 17.39 -26.40
C LYS A 3 40.87 16.47 -25.97
N LYS A 4 42.02 17.06 -25.60
CA LYS A 4 43.14 16.34 -24.96
C LYS A 4 42.61 15.52 -23.80
N ASN A 5 42.90 14.24 -23.76
CA ASN A 5 42.62 13.44 -22.58
C ASN A 5 43.39 14.04 -21.38
N PRO A 6 42.76 14.27 -20.25
CA PRO A 6 43.43 14.86 -19.10
C PRO A 6 44.51 13.91 -18.60
N ASP A 7 45.70 14.46 -18.36
CA ASP A 7 46.84 13.76 -17.81
C ASP A 7 46.68 13.64 -16.27
N PHE A 8 47.27 12.61 -15.66
CA PHE A 8 47.28 12.42 -14.19
C PHE A 8 47.84 13.67 -13.47
N LYS A 9 48.83 14.33 -14.06
CA LYS A 9 49.42 15.57 -13.53
C LYS A 9 48.42 16.70 -13.32
N ASP A 10 47.35 16.74 -14.11
CA ASP A 10 46.30 17.76 -14.00
C ASP A 10 45.45 17.62 -12.72
N TYR A 11 45.58 16.48 -12.02
CA TYR A 11 44.81 16.17 -10.81
C TYR A 11 45.64 15.84 -9.59
N ALA A 12 46.96 15.86 -9.71
CA ALA A 12 47.90 15.54 -8.63
C ALA A 12 47.65 16.39 -7.37
N TYR A 13 47.27 17.67 -7.53
CA TYR A 13 46.93 18.57 -6.41
C TYR A 13 45.75 18.09 -5.55
N LEU A 14 44.85 17.24 -6.09
CA LEU A 14 43.73 16.67 -5.32
C LEU A 14 44.19 15.54 -4.37
N LEU A 15 45.35 15.00 -4.61
CA LEU A 15 45.96 13.88 -3.88
C LEU A 15 47.07 14.32 -2.96
N ASP A 16 47.34 15.63 -2.90
CA ASP A 16 48.40 16.20 -2.07
C ASP A 16 48.13 15.88 -0.58
N GLY A 17 49.13 15.34 0.09
CA GLY A 17 49.08 14.88 1.49
C GLY A 17 48.44 13.51 1.69
N LEU A 18 48.10 12.74 0.63
CA LEU A 18 47.59 11.39 0.71
C LEU A 18 48.64 10.35 0.25
N LYS A 19 48.71 9.22 0.94
CA LYS A 19 49.46 8.05 0.42
C LYS A 19 48.55 7.35 -0.60
N PHE A 20 48.97 7.34 -1.88
CA PHE A 20 48.20 6.73 -2.95
C PHE A 20 49.07 5.91 -3.91
N ASN A 21 48.44 4.95 -4.61
CA ASN A 21 49.04 4.19 -5.66
C ASN A 21 48.13 4.18 -6.91
N VAL A 22 48.71 4.46 -8.07
CA VAL A 22 47.99 4.43 -9.36
C VAL A 22 48.58 3.31 -10.18
N THR A 23 47.73 2.30 -10.48
CA THR A 23 48.18 1.09 -11.15
C THR A 23 48.39 1.23 -12.66
N ASP A 24 47.80 2.26 -13.32
CA ASP A 24 48.01 2.55 -14.75
C ASP A 24 47.99 4.05 -14.99
N THR A 25 49.16 4.60 -15.33
CA THR A 25 49.35 6.03 -15.67
C THR A 25 49.21 6.31 -17.17
N ASN A 26 49.28 5.30 -18.03
CA ASN A 26 49.26 5.48 -19.47
C ASN A 26 47.85 5.60 -20.06
N HIS A 27 46.83 5.08 -19.37
CA HIS A 27 45.42 5.15 -19.76
C HIS A 27 44.55 5.86 -18.69
N PHE A 28 45.11 6.90 -18.08
CA PHE A 28 44.45 7.60 -16.99
C PHE A 28 43.23 8.41 -17.48
N ASN A 29 42.11 8.25 -16.75
CA ASN A 29 40.92 9.10 -16.91
C ASN A 29 40.29 9.38 -15.53
N VAL A 30 39.37 10.34 -15.45
CA VAL A 30 38.72 10.78 -14.20
C VAL A 30 37.98 9.67 -13.43
N ASN A 31 37.69 8.54 -14.06
CA ASN A 31 37.05 7.37 -13.47
C ASN A 31 38.03 6.24 -13.14
N THR A 32 39.32 6.38 -13.50
CA THR A 32 40.35 5.41 -13.14
C THR A 32 40.37 5.21 -11.63
N LYS A 33 40.41 3.96 -11.18
CA LYS A 33 40.43 3.65 -9.76
C LYS A 33 41.81 3.90 -9.20
N ILE A 34 41.87 4.66 -8.11
CA ILE A 34 43.08 5.00 -7.38
C ILE A 34 42.98 4.33 -6.01
N GLU A 35 44.03 3.68 -5.63
CA GLU A 35 44.20 3.11 -4.30
C GLU A 35 44.74 4.15 -3.34
N ILE A 36 44.04 4.42 -2.25
CA ILE A 36 44.41 5.39 -1.22
C ILE A 36 44.58 4.67 0.11
N THR A 37 45.67 4.98 0.80
CA THR A 37 45.92 4.52 2.17
C THR A 37 45.72 5.69 3.13
N CYS A 38 44.82 5.55 4.10
CA CYS A 38 44.58 6.56 5.11
C CYS A 38 45.58 6.47 6.26
N ASP A 39 45.61 7.49 7.12
CA ASP A 39 46.52 7.59 8.27
C ASP A 39 46.43 6.40 9.24
N ASN A 40 45.32 5.67 9.24
CA ASN A 40 45.11 4.44 10.03
C ASN A 40 45.39 3.16 9.22
N ASN A 41 46.17 3.27 8.16
CA ASN A 41 46.60 2.16 7.29
C ASN A 41 45.48 1.36 6.61
N HIS A 42 44.25 1.92 6.50
CA HIS A 42 43.21 1.28 5.68
C HIS A 42 43.40 1.63 4.22
N VAL A 43 43.38 0.63 3.38
CA VAL A 43 43.50 0.75 1.94
C VAL A 43 42.08 0.68 1.30
N TYR A 44 41.76 1.62 0.41
CA TYR A 44 40.50 1.62 -0.30
C TYR A 44 40.59 2.20 -1.71
N LEU A 45 39.73 1.69 -2.62
CA LEU A 45 39.68 2.13 -4.01
C LEU A 45 38.69 3.27 -4.18
N THR A 46 39.12 4.36 -4.84
CA THR A 46 38.28 5.50 -5.20
C THR A 46 38.60 6.01 -6.61
N SER A 47 37.98 7.10 -7.07
CA SER A 47 38.28 7.74 -8.35
C SER A 47 38.35 9.26 -8.19
N ILE A 48 39.00 9.94 -9.12
CA ILE A 48 39.10 11.41 -9.13
C ILE A 48 37.72 12.06 -9.11
N THR A 49 36.75 11.51 -9.84
CA THR A 49 35.36 11.99 -9.83
C THR A 49 34.76 11.94 -8.43
N LYS A 50 35.01 10.86 -7.67
CA LYS A 50 34.55 10.75 -6.27
C LYS A 50 35.31 11.70 -5.34
N ILE A 51 36.61 11.84 -5.52
CA ILE A 51 37.41 12.77 -4.71
C ILE A 51 36.94 14.22 -4.90
N LYS A 52 36.67 14.64 -6.14
CA LYS A 52 36.10 15.97 -6.44
C LYS A 52 34.70 16.18 -5.84
N SER A 53 33.88 15.15 -5.79
CA SER A 53 32.50 15.25 -5.29
C SER A 53 32.41 15.33 -3.76
N LEU A 54 33.45 14.94 -3.06
CA LEU A 54 33.49 14.88 -1.59
C LEU A 54 33.85 16.22 -0.91
N LYS A 55 33.92 17.34 -1.65
CA LYS A 55 34.09 18.72 -1.12
C LYS A 55 34.88 18.75 0.19
N GLN A 56 36.21 18.69 0.11
CA GLN A 56 37.13 18.78 1.25
C GLN A 56 37.14 17.67 2.33
N ASP A 57 36.18 16.73 2.29
CA ASP A 57 36.07 15.64 3.28
C ASP A 57 36.69 14.31 2.79
N TYR A 58 37.55 14.36 1.77
CA TYR A 58 38.25 13.18 1.24
C TYR A 58 39.23 12.53 2.24
N LYS A 59 39.57 13.22 3.35
CA LYS A 59 40.34 12.67 4.46
C LYS A 59 39.61 11.58 5.26
N ASN A 60 38.29 11.41 5.04
CA ASN A 60 37.49 10.41 5.75
C ASN A 60 37.48 9.09 4.98
N CYS A 61 38.42 8.21 5.26
CA CYS A 61 38.43 6.83 4.84
C CYS A 61 37.06 6.17 5.14
N PRO A 62 36.43 5.44 4.19
CA PRO A 62 35.17 4.76 4.45
C PRO A 62 35.21 3.80 5.64
N HIS A 63 36.37 3.20 5.91
CA HIS A 63 36.58 2.32 7.07
C HIS A 63 36.69 3.12 8.38
N CYS A 64 37.42 4.21 8.37
CA CYS A 64 37.51 5.11 9.54
C CYS A 64 36.18 5.80 9.82
N LYS A 65 35.45 6.20 8.77
CA LYS A 65 34.09 6.78 8.90
C LYS A 65 33.10 5.78 9.48
N LYS A 66 33.20 4.50 9.09
CA LYS A 66 32.47 3.42 9.75
C LYS A 66 32.91 3.29 11.22
N GLN A 67 34.20 3.17 11.50
CA GLN A 67 34.69 3.05 12.87
C GLN A 67 34.33 4.26 13.74
N LYS A 68 34.46 5.50 13.25
CA LYS A 68 34.06 6.70 14.00
C LYS A 68 32.56 6.79 14.24
N LYS A 69 31.73 6.36 13.27
CA LYS A 69 30.30 6.25 13.46
C LYS A 69 29.92 5.16 14.47
N TYR A 70 30.81 4.20 14.70
CA TYR A 70 30.63 3.08 15.63
C TYR A 70 31.29 3.28 16.97
N SER A 71 32.42 4.04 17.07
CA SER A 71 33.07 4.37 18.33
C SER A 71 32.26 5.35 19.18
N ASP A 72 31.52 6.24 18.56
CA ASP A 72 30.61 7.17 19.26
C ASP A 72 29.31 6.50 19.76
N MET A 73 29.08 5.22 19.41
CA MET A 73 27.95 4.40 19.82
C MET A 73 28.35 3.12 20.57
N SER A 74 29.61 3.04 21.04
CA SER A 74 30.11 1.88 21.76
C SER A 74 29.56 1.84 23.19
N ASN A 75 29.03 0.69 23.58
CA ASN A 75 28.62 0.32 24.93
C ASN A 75 27.41 1.09 25.48
N ILE A 76 26.20 0.76 24.98
CA ILE A 76 24.98 1.21 25.62
C ILE A 76 24.81 0.41 26.92
N PRO A 77 24.86 1.08 28.10
CA PRO A 77 24.73 0.40 29.39
C PRO A 77 23.37 -0.27 29.54
N PHE A 78 23.34 -1.42 30.20
CA PHE A 78 22.12 -2.17 30.50
C PHE A 78 21.05 -1.32 31.21
N ASP A 79 21.47 -0.36 32.04
CA ASP A 79 20.56 0.50 32.79
C ASP A 79 19.62 1.34 31.91
N ILE A 80 20.03 1.68 30.70
CA ILE A 80 19.17 2.41 29.74
C ILE A 80 18.02 1.52 29.29
N PHE A 81 18.29 0.23 29.03
CA PHE A 81 17.26 -0.73 28.64
C PHE A 81 16.36 -1.07 29.82
N LYS A 82 16.92 -1.15 31.04
CA LYS A 82 16.17 -1.35 32.27
C LYS A 82 15.19 -0.20 32.52
N LYS A 83 15.67 1.04 32.43
CA LYS A 83 14.81 2.22 32.57
C LYS A 83 13.68 2.22 31.55
N TYR A 84 13.98 1.94 30.27
CA TYR A 84 12.96 1.83 29.23
C TYR A 84 11.94 0.72 29.49
N ALA A 85 12.41 -0.44 29.96
CA ALA A 85 11.54 -1.56 30.31
C ALA A 85 10.58 -1.21 31.46
N ASP A 86 11.10 -0.57 32.50
CA ASP A 86 10.31 -0.16 33.66
C ASP A 86 9.25 0.90 33.30
N GLU A 87 9.62 1.90 32.50
CA GLU A 87 8.70 2.94 32.01
C GLU A 87 7.59 2.40 31.11
N ASN A 88 7.81 1.26 30.45
CA ASN A 88 6.88 0.67 29.48
C ASN A 88 6.25 -0.65 29.93
N ASN A 89 6.35 -1.02 31.22
CA ASN A 89 5.81 -2.26 31.78
C ASN A 89 6.31 -3.53 31.05
N LEU A 90 7.60 -3.59 30.81
CA LEU A 90 8.28 -4.72 30.19
C LEU A 90 9.25 -5.38 31.15
N ASN A 91 9.51 -6.66 30.96
CA ASN A 91 10.62 -7.40 31.56
C ASN A 91 11.68 -7.66 30.48
N ILE A 92 12.96 -7.46 30.81
CA ILE A 92 14.05 -7.83 29.90
C ILE A 92 14.31 -9.32 30.05
N VAL A 93 14.29 -10.06 28.93
CA VAL A 93 14.47 -11.52 28.92
C VAL A 93 15.95 -11.90 28.81
N ASN A 94 16.72 -11.19 27.97
CA ASN A 94 18.15 -11.43 27.84
C ASN A 94 18.94 -10.30 28.48
N VAL A 95 19.57 -10.59 29.60
CA VAL A 95 20.37 -9.61 30.35
C VAL A 95 21.83 -9.73 29.93
N GLN A 96 22.44 -8.61 29.48
CA GLN A 96 23.86 -8.47 29.18
C GLN A 96 24.37 -7.17 29.83
N GLU A 97 25.60 -7.16 30.27
CA GLU A 97 26.18 -5.96 30.91
C GLU A 97 26.30 -4.78 29.93
N PHE A 98 26.59 -5.11 28.65
CA PHE A 98 26.66 -4.14 27.55
C PHE A 98 26.15 -4.75 26.24
N TYR A 99 25.52 -3.93 25.40
CA TYR A 99 25.10 -4.26 24.06
C TYR A 99 25.93 -3.43 23.07
N ASN A 100 26.83 -4.06 22.33
CA ASN A 100 27.83 -3.37 21.52
C ASN A 100 27.95 -3.85 20.07
N LYS A 101 27.19 -4.84 19.65
CA LYS A 101 27.20 -5.35 18.26
C LYS A 101 25.92 -4.99 17.53
N TRP A 102 26.03 -4.74 16.25
CA TRP A 102 24.89 -4.51 15.34
C TRP A 102 23.87 -5.66 15.29
N SER A 103 24.34 -6.86 15.61
CA SER A 103 23.52 -8.06 15.70
C SER A 103 22.83 -8.21 17.06
N ASP A 104 23.22 -7.42 18.05
CA ASP A 104 22.68 -7.56 19.38
C ASP A 104 21.19 -7.20 19.41
N VAL A 105 20.43 -8.06 20.04
CA VAL A 105 18.97 -7.95 20.15
C VAL A 105 18.62 -7.94 21.62
N VAL A 106 17.90 -6.91 22.06
CA VAL A 106 17.29 -6.89 23.38
C VAL A 106 15.92 -7.53 23.27
N LYS A 107 15.65 -8.54 24.09
CA LYS A 107 14.35 -9.21 24.18
C LYS A 107 13.62 -8.68 25.39
N PHE A 108 12.39 -8.25 25.16
CA PHE A 108 11.46 -7.78 26.19
C PHE A 108 10.25 -8.68 26.25
N LYS A 109 9.66 -8.82 27.42
CA LYS A 109 8.41 -9.52 27.66
C LYS A 109 7.42 -8.56 28.31
N CYS A 110 6.22 -8.46 27.78
CA CYS A 110 5.17 -7.63 28.35
C CYS A 110 4.76 -8.17 29.73
N LYS A 111 4.67 -7.33 30.77
CA LYS A 111 4.29 -7.73 32.13
C LYS A 111 2.83 -8.19 32.25
N PHE A 112 1.97 -7.81 31.29
CA PHE A 112 0.52 -8.09 31.37
C PHE A 112 0.08 -9.32 30.58
N ASP A 113 0.70 -9.59 29.41
CA ASP A 113 0.27 -10.67 28.51
C ASP A 113 1.40 -11.63 28.14
N GLU A 114 2.58 -11.44 28.71
CA GLU A 114 3.77 -12.25 28.53
C GLU A 114 4.32 -12.36 27.10
N THR A 115 3.80 -11.57 26.16
CA THR A 115 4.27 -11.55 24.77
C THR A 115 5.70 -11.08 24.68
N GLU A 116 6.52 -11.80 23.90
CA GLU A 116 7.92 -11.47 23.66
C GLU A 116 8.10 -10.53 22.48
N TYR A 117 8.95 -9.53 22.65
CA TYR A 117 9.36 -8.55 21.65
C TYR A 117 10.86 -8.52 21.52
N GLN A 118 11.34 -8.27 20.30
CA GLN A 118 12.77 -8.17 20.01
C GLN A 118 13.09 -6.84 19.34
N ILE A 119 14.07 -6.12 19.88
CA ILE A 119 14.54 -4.84 19.32
C ILE A 119 16.02 -4.95 19.02
N LYS A 120 16.43 -4.69 17.76
CA LYS A 120 17.84 -4.57 17.39
C LYS A 120 18.42 -3.28 17.94
N VAL A 121 19.52 -3.40 18.69
CA VAL A 121 20.10 -2.31 19.47
C VAL A 121 20.50 -1.08 18.61
N LEU A 122 20.94 -1.28 17.37
CA LEU A 122 21.62 -0.23 16.62
C LEU A 122 20.87 0.39 15.44
N SER A 123 19.71 -0.13 15.03
CA SER A 123 19.03 0.43 13.85
C SER A 123 18.04 1.55 14.14
N HIS A 124 17.40 1.57 15.33
CA HIS A 124 16.34 2.53 15.65
C HIS A 124 16.24 2.88 17.14
N TRP A 125 17.20 2.44 17.98
CA TRP A 125 17.08 2.59 19.42
C TRP A 125 16.96 4.06 19.87
N ILE A 126 17.83 4.93 19.37
CA ILE A 126 17.89 6.35 19.78
C ILE A 126 16.62 7.12 19.39
N GLU A 127 15.96 6.74 18.29
CA GLU A 127 14.71 7.37 17.85
C GLU A 127 13.49 6.79 18.58
N ASN A 128 13.55 5.52 19.00
CA ASN A 128 12.43 4.80 19.59
C ASN A 128 12.37 4.89 21.12
N VAL A 129 13.50 5.12 21.80
CA VAL A 129 13.52 5.29 23.28
C VAL A 129 12.70 6.49 23.76
N LYS A 130 12.43 7.45 22.90
CA LYS A 130 11.60 8.62 23.21
C LYS A 130 10.11 8.38 23.02
N LYS A 131 9.70 7.21 22.51
CA LYS A 131 8.29 6.89 22.27
C LYS A 131 7.85 5.82 23.27
N PRO A 132 6.67 5.97 23.90
CA PRO A 132 6.13 4.93 24.77
C PRO A 132 5.95 3.65 23.95
N PHE A 133 6.31 2.52 24.56
CA PHE A 133 6.06 1.20 23.97
C PHE A 133 4.57 0.88 24.05
N ILE A 134 3.99 0.48 22.95
CA ILE A 134 2.60 0.03 22.88
C ILE A 134 2.60 -1.47 22.59
N CYS A 135 2.23 -2.29 23.57
CA CYS A 135 1.98 -3.71 23.36
C CYS A 135 0.70 -3.87 22.54
N ASN A 136 0.82 -4.40 21.33
CA ASN A 136 -0.32 -4.56 20.43
C ASN A 136 -1.45 -5.43 21.03
N ILE A 137 -1.10 -6.44 21.84
CA ILE A 137 -2.07 -7.33 22.48
C ILE A 137 -2.78 -6.61 23.63
N CYS A 138 -2.03 -5.92 24.50
CA CYS A 138 -2.61 -5.16 25.60
C CYS A 138 -3.48 -4.01 25.12
N GLU A 139 -3.08 -3.32 24.04
CA GLU A 139 -3.87 -2.26 23.43
C GLU A 139 -5.17 -2.82 22.84
N THR A 140 -5.10 -3.97 22.18
CA THR A 140 -6.27 -4.67 21.65
C THR A 140 -7.24 -5.06 22.76
N LYS A 141 -6.75 -5.62 23.88
CA LYS A 141 -7.56 -5.98 25.06
C LYS A 141 -8.15 -4.76 25.76
N LYS A 142 -7.36 -3.70 25.93
CA LYS A 142 -7.81 -2.44 26.54
C LYS A 142 -8.96 -1.79 25.74
N ASN A 143 -8.96 -1.97 24.43
CA ASN A 143 -10.00 -1.49 23.53
C ASN A 143 -11.17 -2.48 23.39
N GLY A 144 -11.19 -3.58 24.15
CA GLY A 144 -12.25 -4.61 24.10
C GLY A 144 -12.21 -5.49 22.85
N PHE A 145 -11.09 -5.53 22.13
CA PHE A 145 -10.90 -6.40 20.96
C PHE A 145 -10.38 -7.76 21.39
N LEU A 146 -10.87 -8.83 20.73
CA LEU A 146 -10.23 -10.14 20.82
C LEU A 146 -8.94 -10.13 20.03
N THR A 147 -7.89 -10.78 20.55
CA THR A 147 -6.68 -11.03 19.76
C THR A 147 -7.00 -11.98 18.60
N LYS A 148 -6.10 -12.04 17.62
CA LYS A 148 -6.27 -12.93 16.48
C LYS A 148 -6.41 -14.40 16.92
N ASP A 149 -5.64 -14.81 17.94
CA ASP A 149 -5.63 -16.17 18.45
C ASP A 149 -6.89 -16.46 19.30
N GLU A 150 -7.33 -15.52 20.13
CA GLU A 150 -8.60 -15.63 20.87
C GLU A 150 -9.80 -15.68 19.91
N LEU A 151 -9.79 -14.91 18.83
CA LEU A 151 -10.82 -14.98 17.79
C LEU A 151 -10.77 -16.33 17.06
N GLN A 152 -9.58 -16.83 16.74
CA GLN A 152 -9.40 -18.12 16.09
C GLN A 152 -9.89 -19.28 16.98
N ASN A 153 -9.54 -19.27 18.26
CA ASN A 153 -9.99 -20.28 19.24
C ASN A 153 -11.52 -20.26 19.40
N GLU A 154 -12.15 -19.07 19.43
CA GLU A 154 -13.60 -18.97 19.53
C GLU A 154 -14.30 -19.43 18.24
N ILE A 155 -13.71 -19.16 17.08
CA ILE A 155 -14.17 -19.67 15.78
C ILE A 155 -14.07 -21.20 15.75
N GLU A 156 -12.98 -21.78 16.25
CA GLU A 156 -12.78 -23.23 16.35
C GLU A 156 -13.77 -23.87 17.31
N ARG A 157 -14.00 -23.27 18.49
CA ARG A 157 -15.02 -23.72 19.46
C ARG A 157 -16.40 -23.81 18.81
N ILE A 158 -16.85 -22.77 18.11
CA ILE A 158 -18.13 -22.76 17.38
C ILE A 158 -18.14 -23.79 16.25
N SER A 159 -16.96 -24.12 15.69
CA SER A 159 -16.85 -25.10 14.61
C SER A 159 -16.94 -26.54 15.08
N ILE A 160 -16.50 -26.82 16.33
CA ILE A 160 -16.47 -28.17 16.91
C ILE A 160 -17.88 -28.61 17.37
N ASP A 161 -18.73 -27.69 17.83
CA ASP A 161 -20.07 -28.01 18.31
C ASP A 161 -21.03 -28.64 17.25
N GLU A 162 -20.58 -28.79 16.02
CA GLU A 162 -21.38 -29.38 14.94
C GLU A 162 -20.69 -30.56 14.22
N THR A 163 -19.79 -31.28 14.88
CA THR A 163 -19.33 -32.57 14.39
C THR A 163 -20.51 -33.54 14.40
N ILE A 164 -21.09 -33.75 13.20
CA ILE A 164 -22.05 -34.84 12.99
C ILE A 164 -21.25 -36.12 13.22
N GLU A 165 -21.58 -36.87 14.27
CA GLU A 165 -21.04 -38.20 14.48
C GLU A 165 -21.21 -39.01 13.19
N ASP A 166 -20.11 -39.58 12.70
CA ASP A 166 -20.16 -40.54 11.58
C ASP A 166 -20.84 -41.80 12.13
N ILE A 167 -22.10 -41.99 11.76
CA ILE A 167 -22.86 -43.19 12.11
C ILE A 167 -22.18 -44.34 11.38
N GLN A 168 -21.50 -45.20 12.14
CA GLN A 168 -21.03 -46.47 11.58
C GLN A 168 -22.24 -47.32 11.23
N VAL A 169 -22.52 -47.46 9.93
CA VAL A 169 -23.55 -48.35 9.42
C VAL A 169 -23.01 -49.78 9.42
N SER A 170 -22.82 -50.34 10.61
CA SER A 170 -22.44 -51.75 10.77
C SER A 170 -23.73 -52.57 10.97
N ASN A 171 -23.88 -53.67 10.19
CA ASN A 171 -24.88 -54.73 10.32
C ASN A 171 -26.25 -54.50 9.72
N VAL A 172 -26.37 -53.95 8.53
CA VAL A 172 -27.58 -54.03 7.73
C VAL A 172 -27.65 -55.39 7.02
N VAL A 173 -28.59 -56.24 7.43
CA VAL A 173 -28.87 -57.51 6.69
C VAL A 173 -29.76 -57.17 5.49
N PRO A 174 -29.30 -57.37 4.24
CA PRO A 174 -30.11 -57.06 3.06
C PRO A 174 -31.26 -58.06 2.89
N LYS A 175 -32.43 -57.57 2.60
CA LYS A 175 -33.60 -58.40 2.20
C LYS A 175 -33.76 -58.33 0.68
N PHE A 176 -33.47 -59.45 0.00
CA PHE A 176 -33.62 -59.57 -1.45
C PHE A 176 -34.74 -60.51 -1.78
N ASN A 177 -35.83 -60.01 -2.36
CA ASN A 177 -36.95 -60.82 -2.85
C ASN A 177 -36.73 -61.28 -4.32
N LYS A 178 -35.72 -60.76 -5.00
CA LYS A 178 -35.27 -61.17 -6.35
C LYS A 178 -33.75 -61.05 -6.49
N ILE A 179 -33.18 -61.92 -7.34
CA ILE A 179 -31.75 -61.97 -7.62
C ILE A 179 -31.31 -60.67 -8.34
N ILE A 180 -30.33 -59.99 -7.78
CA ILE A 180 -29.63 -58.88 -8.42
C ILE A 180 -28.53 -59.50 -9.31
N SER A 181 -28.42 -59.06 -10.58
CA SER A 181 -27.31 -59.53 -11.43
C SER A 181 -25.98 -59.20 -10.79
N HIS A 182 -25.05 -60.18 -10.83
CA HIS A 182 -23.69 -60.00 -10.25
C HIS A 182 -23.01 -58.72 -10.77
N ALA A 183 -23.12 -58.43 -12.05
CA ALA A 183 -22.58 -57.23 -12.67
C ALA A 183 -23.15 -55.90 -12.07
N LEU A 184 -24.42 -55.89 -11.70
CA LEU A 184 -25.06 -54.73 -11.11
C LEU A 184 -24.65 -54.54 -9.63
N GLN A 185 -24.54 -55.67 -8.91
CA GLN A 185 -24.12 -55.72 -7.52
C GLN A 185 -22.67 -55.27 -7.36
N THR A 186 -21.75 -55.77 -8.23
CA THR A 186 -20.34 -55.39 -8.24
C THR A 186 -20.18 -53.89 -8.50
N LYS A 187 -20.87 -53.34 -9.52
CA LYS A 187 -20.81 -51.90 -9.81
C LYS A 187 -21.29 -51.01 -8.65
N ILE A 188 -22.25 -51.44 -7.86
CA ILE A 188 -22.78 -50.70 -6.70
C ILE A 188 -21.82 -50.82 -5.53
N ILE A 189 -21.21 -51.96 -5.32
CA ILE A 189 -20.23 -52.27 -4.27
C ILE A 189 -18.89 -51.55 -4.56
N ASP A 190 -18.40 -51.59 -5.79
CA ASP A 190 -17.13 -50.95 -6.20
C ASP A 190 -17.17 -49.43 -6.05
N GLN A 191 -18.34 -48.81 -6.12
CA GLN A 191 -18.49 -47.37 -5.86
C GLN A 191 -18.52 -47.03 -4.36
N ASN A 192 -18.61 -48.00 -3.45
CA ASN A 192 -18.53 -47.89 -1.98
C ASN A 192 -19.44 -46.79 -1.39
N ARG A 193 -20.56 -46.45 -2.08
CA ARG A 193 -21.46 -45.35 -1.73
C ARG A 193 -22.78 -45.78 -1.13
N TRP A 194 -23.33 -46.87 -1.63
CA TRP A 194 -24.70 -47.29 -1.31
C TRP A 194 -24.75 -48.74 -0.87
N ILE A 195 -25.42 -49.02 0.24
CA ILE A 195 -25.76 -50.35 0.71
C ILE A 195 -27.21 -50.61 0.30
N ILE A 196 -27.47 -51.72 -0.41
CA ILE A 196 -28.83 -52.11 -0.77
C ILE A 196 -29.46 -52.78 0.45
N LYS A 197 -30.53 -52.19 0.97
CA LYS A 197 -31.30 -52.71 2.10
C LYS A 197 -32.41 -53.65 1.63
N GLU A 198 -33.16 -53.24 0.60
CA GLU A 198 -34.28 -54.01 0.05
C GLU A 198 -34.29 -53.93 -1.48
N TYR A 199 -34.57 -55.07 -2.12
CA TYR A 199 -34.70 -55.14 -3.59
C TYR A 199 -35.80 -56.09 -4.01
N ASN A 200 -36.77 -55.62 -4.79
CA ASN A 200 -37.95 -56.34 -5.24
C ASN A 200 -38.00 -56.54 -6.77
N GLY A 201 -36.86 -56.30 -7.45
CA GLY A 201 -36.71 -56.45 -8.88
C GLY A 201 -36.53 -55.17 -9.66
N SER A 202 -36.10 -55.28 -10.94
CA SER A 202 -35.71 -54.15 -11.79
C SER A 202 -36.79 -53.13 -12.07
N LYS A 203 -38.06 -53.52 -11.97
CA LYS A 203 -39.24 -52.64 -12.21
C LYS A 203 -39.70 -51.91 -10.96
N GLN A 204 -39.06 -52.14 -9.80
CA GLN A 204 -39.40 -51.50 -8.55
C GLN A 204 -38.21 -50.75 -7.99
N LYS A 205 -38.48 -49.72 -7.21
CA LYS A 205 -37.41 -48.97 -6.53
C LYS A 205 -36.84 -49.82 -5.40
N ALA A 206 -35.51 -49.92 -5.35
CA ALA A 206 -34.79 -50.49 -4.23
C ALA A 206 -34.70 -49.49 -3.07
N VAL A 207 -34.66 -49.98 -1.86
CA VAL A 207 -34.32 -49.18 -0.67
C VAL A 207 -32.81 -49.28 -0.48
N VAL A 208 -32.13 -48.11 -0.49
CA VAL A 208 -30.69 -48.03 -0.37
C VAL A 208 -30.29 -47.06 0.74
N LEU A 209 -29.20 -47.41 1.42
CA LEU A 209 -28.58 -46.62 2.49
C LEU A 209 -27.26 -46.03 2.03
N CYS A 210 -27.04 -44.78 2.32
CA CYS A 210 -25.73 -44.18 2.12
C CYS A 210 -24.70 -44.78 3.10
N ASN A 211 -23.62 -45.33 2.60
CA ASN A 211 -22.55 -45.94 3.38
C ASN A 211 -21.83 -44.96 4.33
N VAL A 212 -21.92 -43.64 4.05
CA VAL A 212 -21.23 -42.61 4.82
C VAL A 212 -22.10 -42.01 5.94
N CYS A 213 -23.42 -41.81 5.70
CA CYS A 213 -24.27 -41.08 6.64
C CYS A 213 -25.58 -41.80 7.00
N GLY A 214 -25.76 -43.07 6.59
CA GLY A 214 -26.96 -43.86 6.88
C GLY A 214 -28.24 -43.36 6.27
N TYR A 215 -28.20 -42.32 5.39
CA TYR A 215 -29.40 -41.78 4.78
C TYR A 215 -30.07 -42.80 3.84
N GLU A 216 -31.33 -43.11 4.14
CA GLU A 216 -32.15 -44.03 3.37
C GLU A 216 -32.90 -43.31 2.26
N LYS A 217 -32.89 -43.87 1.07
CA LYS A 217 -33.74 -43.43 -0.06
C LYS A 217 -34.22 -44.60 -0.90
N SER A 218 -35.38 -44.41 -1.59
CA SER A 218 -35.85 -45.34 -2.60
C SER A 218 -35.44 -44.86 -3.98
N SER A 219 -34.75 -45.72 -4.77
CA SER A 219 -34.25 -45.40 -6.10
C SER A 219 -34.18 -46.65 -6.97
N TYR A 220 -34.32 -46.50 -8.29
CA TYR A 220 -34.00 -47.60 -9.20
C TYR A 220 -32.49 -47.84 -9.18
N LEU A 221 -32.07 -49.10 -9.15
CA LEU A 221 -30.62 -49.42 -9.08
C LEU A 221 -29.85 -48.90 -10.30
N HIS A 222 -30.43 -48.90 -11.47
CA HIS A 222 -29.79 -48.36 -12.68
C HIS A 222 -29.51 -46.85 -12.57
N ASP A 223 -30.40 -46.10 -11.90
CA ASP A 223 -30.19 -44.64 -11.69
C ASP A 223 -29.01 -44.35 -10.79
N LEU A 224 -28.63 -45.28 -9.92
CA LEU A 224 -27.46 -45.13 -9.03
C LEU A 224 -26.15 -45.32 -9.77
N ILE A 225 -26.18 -45.96 -10.94
CA ILE A 225 -24.97 -46.29 -11.74
C ILE A 225 -24.74 -45.29 -12.88
N ILE A 226 -25.81 -44.88 -13.57
CA ILE A 226 -25.74 -44.08 -14.81
C ILE A 226 -25.34 -42.61 -14.55
N ASN A 227 -25.59 -42.10 -13.37
CA ASN A 227 -25.41 -40.69 -13.06
C ASN A 227 -24.33 -40.46 -12.00
N GLU A 228 -23.06 -40.79 -12.28
CA GLU A 228 -21.93 -40.60 -11.36
C GLU A 228 -21.87 -39.17 -10.76
N HIS A 229 -22.31 -38.14 -11.49
CA HIS A 229 -22.33 -36.77 -11.04
C HIS A 229 -23.63 -36.32 -10.35
N LYS A 230 -24.75 -37.08 -10.51
CA LYS A 230 -26.09 -36.69 -9.98
C LYS A 230 -26.59 -37.59 -8.83
N THR A 231 -25.96 -38.74 -8.58
CA THR A 231 -26.43 -39.76 -7.65
C THR A 231 -25.77 -39.77 -6.28
N GLY A 232 -24.98 -38.76 -5.96
CA GLY A 232 -24.41 -38.61 -4.62
C GLY A 232 -25.55 -38.51 -3.55
N CYS A 233 -25.24 -38.98 -2.34
CA CYS A 233 -26.17 -38.83 -1.22
C CYS A 233 -26.45 -37.34 -0.98
N ILE A 234 -27.73 -36.96 -1.00
CA ILE A 234 -28.13 -35.56 -0.85
C ILE A 234 -27.71 -34.99 0.51
N LYS A 235 -27.80 -35.80 1.58
CA LYS A 235 -27.31 -35.36 2.92
C LYS A 235 -25.81 -35.16 2.97
N CYS A 236 -25.01 -36.07 2.37
CA CYS A 236 -23.56 -35.89 2.29
C CYS A 236 -23.16 -34.68 1.44
N ARG A 237 -23.86 -34.43 0.34
CA ARG A 237 -23.64 -33.26 -0.51
C ARG A 237 -23.98 -31.97 0.25
N ASP A 238 -25.10 -31.94 0.93
CA ASP A 238 -25.55 -30.78 1.70
C ASP A 238 -24.60 -30.51 2.89
N LYS A 239 -24.10 -31.58 3.55
CA LYS A 239 -23.06 -31.48 4.58
C LYS A 239 -21.75 -30.85 4.00
N LYS A 240 -21.29 -31.33 2.84
CA LYS A 240 -20.10 -30.76 2.19
C LYS A 240 -20.28 -29.30 1.79
N LEU A 241 -21.45 -28.93 1.26
CA LEU A 241 -21.77 -27.54 0.92
C LEU A 241 -21.82 -26.66 2.17
N TYR A 242 -22.41 -27.16 3.27
CA TYR A 242 -22.43 -26.43 4.54
C TYR A 242 -21.04 -26.23 5.12
N ILE A 243 -20.20 -27.26 5.14
CA ILE A 243 -18.80 -27.13 5.60
C ILE A 243 -18.02 -26.08 4.78
N LYS A 244 -18.17 -26.12 3.46
CA LYS A 244 -17.55 -25.12 2.58
C LYS A 244 -18.06 -23.71 2.85
N PHE A 245 -19.37 -23.57 3.04
CA PHE A 245 -20.01 -22.31 3.39
C PHE A 245 -19.51 -21.78 4.72
N LYS A 246 -19.54 -22.61 5.79
CA LYS A 246 -19.08 -22.26 7.13
C LYS A 246 -17.61 -21.81 7.10
N LYS A 247 -16.74 -22.59 6.44
CA LYS A 247 -15.31 -22.26 6.30
C LYS A 247 -15.08 -20.88 5.65
N ASN A 248 -15.82 -20.56 4.60
CA ASN A 248 -15.70 -19.24 3.97
C ASN A 248 -16.19 -18.11 4.87
N ILE A 249 -17.32 -18.29 5.56
CA ILE A 249 -17.83 -17.28 6.49
C ILE A 249 -16.85 -17.05 7.65
N LEU A 250 -16.28 -18.11 8.23
CA LEU A 250 -15.29 -18.01 9.30
C LEU A 250 -14.02 -17.28 8.84
N SER A 251 -13.58 -17.50 7.61
CA SER A 251 -12.48 -16.75 7.03
C SER A 251 -12.78 -15.24 6.95
N HIS A 252 -13.99 -14.88 6.51
CA HIS A 252 -14.42 -13.47 6.48
C HIS A 252 -14.55 -12.87 7.91
N CYS A 253 -14.99 -13.65 8.88
CA CYS A 253 -15.06 -13.24 10.27
C CYS A 253 -13.67 -12.88 10.81
N ASN A 254 -12.68 -13.74 10.58
CA ASN A 254 -11.31 -13.53 11.02
C ASN A 254 -10.68 -12.28 10.38
N ILE A 255 -10.84 -12.13 9.06
CA ILE A 255 -10.28 -10.97 8.32
C ILE A 255 -10.88 -9.64 8.81
N ASN A 256 -12.16 -9.61 9.18
CA ASN A 256 -12.88 -8.37 9.49
C ASN A 256 -13.13 -8.16 11.00
N ASN A 257 -12.47 -8.94 11.84
CA ASN A 257 -12.58 -8.85 13.30
C ASN A 257 -14.05 -8.96 13.81
N ILE A 258 -14.75 -9.96 13.29
CA ILE A 258 -16.14 -10.25 13.57
C ILE A 258 -16.23 -11.63 14.22
N LEU A 259 -16.97 -11.73 15.30
CA LEU A 259 -17.26 -12.99 15.98
C LEU A 259 -18.60 -13.55 15.45
N PRO A 260 -18.65 -14.78 14.92
CA PRO A 260 -19.91 -15.42 14.60
C PRO A 260 -20.62 -15.86 15.87
N ILE A 261 -21.88 -15.45 16.05
CA ILE A 261 -22.73 -15.91 17.16
C ILE A 261 -23.48 -17.17 16.75
N ASN A 262 -24.08 -17.12 15.54
CA ASN A 262 -24.80 -18.24 14.94
C ASN A 262 -24.66 -18.17 13.42
N ILE A 263 -24.13 -19.22 12.81
CA ILE A 263 -24.08 -19.38 11.36
C ILE A 263 -25.21 -20.32 10.96
N SER A 264 -26.18 -19.80 10.20
CA SER A 264 -27.30 -20.60 9.68
C SER A 264 -26.82 -21.77 8.84
N LYS A 265 -27.59 -22.86 8.86
CA LYS A 265 -27.32 -24.06 8.03
C LYS A 265 -27.40 -23.78 6.54
N TYR A 266 -28.21 -22.84 6.13
CA TYR A 266 -28.38 -22.46 4.72
C TYR A 266 -27.91 -21.02 4.50
N SER A 267 -27.14 -20.81 3.44
CA SER A 267 -26.56 -19.50 3.11
C SER A 267 -27.61 -18.42 2.84
N LYS A 268 -28.82 -18.79 2.46
CA LYS A 268 -29.96 -17.89 2.23
C LYS A 268 -30.62 -17.38 3.50
N ASP A 269 -30.40 -18.07 4.62
CA ASP A 269 -30.97 -17.69 5.91
C ASP A 269 -30.09 -16.67 6.62
N ILE A 270 -30.64 -16.05 7.64
CA ILE A 270 -29.95 -15.01 8.41
C ILE A 270 -29.00 -15.66 9.41
N SER A 271 -27.75 -15.25 9.36
CA SER A 271 -26.72 -15.57 10.36
C SER A 271 -26.46 -14.36 11.25
N LYS A 272 -26.12 -14.61 12.52
CA LYS A 272 -25.91 -13.57 13.54
C LYS A 272 -24.45 -13.43 13.89
N PHE A 273 -23.98 -12.19 13.96
CA PHE A 273 -22.58 -11.82 14.18
C PHE A 273 -22.44 -10.73 15.24
N LYS A 274 -21.27 -10.66 15.87
CA LYS A 274 -20.87 -9.58 16.78
C LYS A 274 -19.59 -8.93 16.28
N CYS A 275 -19.56 -7.62 16.23
CA CYS A 275 -18.35 -6.86 15.92
C CYS A 275 -17.45 -6.75 17.14
N ASN A 276 -16.19 -7.17 17.05
CA ASN A 276 -15.23 -7.03 18.15
C ASN A 276 -14.68 -5.60 18.30
N VAL A 277 -14.94 -4.72 17.31
CA VAL A 277 -14.50 -3.34 17.37
C VAL A 277 -15.46 -2.45 18.17
N CYS A 278 -16.77 -2.54 17.89
CA CYS A 278 -17.78 -1.69 18.55
C CYS A 278 -18.79 -2.45 19.41
N GLY A 279 -18.68 -3.78 19.49
CA GLY A 279 -19.59 -4.63 20.28
C GLY A 279 -20.97 -4.86 19.65
N LEU A 280 -21.29 -4.21 18.52
CA LEU A 280 -22.60 -4.33 17.89
C LEU A 280 -22.86 -5.77 17.43
N THR A 281 -24.03 -6.28 17.82
CA THR A 281 -24.58 -7.52 17.26
C THR A 281 -25.45 -7.20 16.06
N PHE A 282 -25.24 -7.90 14.94
CA PHE A 282 -25.96 -7.65 13.70
C PHE A 282 -26.27 -8.93 12.94
N ASP A 283 -27.31 -8.87 12.14
CA ASP A 283 -27.80 -9.95 11.30
C ASP A 283 -27.36 -9.74 9.84
N LYS A 284 -26.95 -10.82 9.18
CA LYS A 284 -26.52 -10.79 7.78
C LYS A 284 -26.98 -12.02 7.02
N ASN A 285 -27.56 -11.80 5.85
CA ASN A 285 -27.80 -12.86 4.87
C ASN A 285 -26.51 -13.13 4.09
N CYS A 286 -26.08 -14.39 4.09
CA CYS A 286 -24.82 -14.82 3.48
C CYS A 286 -25.00 -15.50 2.10
N LYS A 287 -26.10 -15.25 1.39
CA LYS A 287 -26.47 -15.92 0.13
C LYS A 287 -25.35 -15.92 -0.92
N ASN A 288 -24.58 -14.84 -1.00
CA ASN A 288 -23.52 -14.66 -2.00
C ASN A 288 -22.12 -14.92 -1.45
N TYR A 289 -21.97 -15.74 -0.40
CA TYR A 289 -20.71 -16.00 0.30
C TYR A 289 -19.56 -16.51 -0.59
N SER A 290 -19.88 -17.09 -1.74
CA SER A 290 -18.91 -17.60 -2.73
C SER A 290 -18.53 -16.59 -3.80
N CYS A 291 -19.22 -15.44 -3.86
CA CYS A 291 -18.90 -14.38 -4.80
C CYS A 291 -17.68 -13.58 -4.33
N THR A 292 -16.88 -13.11 -5.27
CA THR A 292 -15.72 -12.25 -5.00
C THR A 292 -16.10 -10.95 -4.29
N ASP A 293 -17.34 -10.51 -4.49
CA ASP A 293 -17.86 -9.25 -3.93
C ASP A 293 -18.55 -9.43 -2.56
N PHE A 294 -18.61 -10.66 -2.05
CA PHE A 294 -19.18 -10.88 -0.72
C PHE A 294 -18.27 -10.32 0.37
N THR A 295 -18.83 -9.45 1.19
CA THR A 295 -18.13 -8.83 2.31
C THR A 295 -18.95 -8.95 3.58
N LEU A 296 -18.31 -9.41 4.65
CA LEU A 296 -18.89 -9.48 5.98
C LEU A 296 -18.25 -8.39 6.83
N HIS A 297 -18.95 -7.27 7.00
CA HIS A 297 -18.50 -6.12 7.79
C HIS A 297 -19.54 -5.69 8.79
N CYS A 298 -19.10 -5.14 9.92
CA CYS A 298 -19.98 -4.48 10.86
C CYS A 298 -20.67 -3.27 10.22
N PRO A 299 -22.02 -3.20 10.23
CA PRO A 299 -22.72 -2.09 9.58
C PRO A 299 -22.37 -0.73 10.16
N GLU A 300 -22.12 -0.62 11.46
CA GLU A 300 -21.76 0.65 12.10
C GLU A 300 -20.31 1.06 11.85
N CYS A 301 -19.34 0.16 12.12
CA CYS A 301 -17.93 0.45 11.87
C CYS A 301 -17.66 0.75 10.39
N PHE A 302 -18.37 0.06 9.53
CA PHE A 302 -18.27 0.22 8.09
C PHE A 302 -18.85 1.55 7.59
N LYS A 303 -20.01 1.97 8.11
CA LYS A 303 -20.62 3.26 7.78
C LYS A 303 -19.87 4.43 8.41
N SER A 304 -19.36 4.26 9.64
CA SER A 304 -18.73 5.34 10.38
C SER A 304 -17.38 5.75 9.81
N THR A 305 -16.57 4.82 9.33
CA THR A 305 -15.25 5.15 8.75
C THR A 305 -15.37 5.88 7.42
N LYS A 306 -16.19 5.39 6.48
CA LYS A 306 -16.40 6.08 5.20
C LYS A 306 -17.05 7.45 5.41
N ARG A 307 -18.14 7.52 6.18
CA ARG A 307 -18.87 8.77 6.44
C ARG A 307 -18.07 9.76 7.28
N LYS A 308 -17.28 9.30 8.25
CA LYS A 308 -16.53 10.19 9.14
C LYS A 308 -15.43 10.95 8.38
N ALA A 309 -14.73 10.29 7.49
CA ALA A 309 -13.65 10.88 6.73
C ALA A 309 -14.17 11.77 5.58
N GLU A 310 -15.19 11.32 4.86
CA GLU A 310 -15.92 12.11 3.85
C GLU A 310 -16.61 13.35 4.48
N ASN A 311 -17.24 13.17 5.64
CA ASN A 311 -17.78 14.27 6.42
C ASN A 311 -16.71 15.23 6.92
N GLY A 312 -15.50 14.76 7.19
CA GLY A 312 -14.36 15.61 7.54
C GLY A 312 -13.98 16.57 6.42
N LEU A 313 -13.97 16.08 5.17
CA LEU A 313 -13.74 16.89 3.98
C LEU A 313 -14.91 17.87 3.73
N TYR A 314 -16.14 17.37 3.80
CA TYR A 314 -17.35 18.20 3.65
C TYR A 314 -17.40 19.32 4.69
N ASN A 315 -17.21 19.00 5.97
CA ASN A 315 -17.23 19.98 7.04
C ASN A 315 -16.15 21.05 6.85
N PHE A 316 -14.95 20.65 6.42
CA PHE A 316 -13.89 21.62 6.11
C PHE A 316 -14.32 22.56 4.97
N ILE A 317 -14.86 22.03 3.87
CA ILE A 317 -15.33 22.86 2.75
C ILE A 317 -16.42 23.83 3.23
N LYS A 318 -17.35 23.35 4.06
CA LYS A 318 -18.43 24.17 4.64
C LYS A 318 -17.92 25.30 5.54
N THR A 319 -16.77 25.15 6.19
CA THR A 319 -16.18 26.24 7.00
C THR A 319 -15.57 27.37 6.18
N ILE A 320 -15.24 27.11 4.89
CA ILE A 320 -14.55 28.08 4.05
C ILE A 320 -15.37 28.56 2.86
N TYR A 321 -16.53 27.96 2.58
CA TYR A 321 -17.36 28.30 1.43
C TYR A 321 -18.85 28.39 1.84
N GLU A 322 -19.46 29.55 1.59
CA GLU A 322 -20.84 29.86 1.99
C GLU A 322 -21.90 29.51 0.93
N GLY A 323 -21.46 29.16 -0.31
CA GLY A 323 -22.37 28.81 -1.40
C GLY A 323 -22.95 27.42 -1.28
N GLU A 324 -23.76 27.04 -2.26
CA GLU A 324 -24.40 25.72 -2.34
C GLU A 324 -23.36 24.60 -2.43
N ILE A 325 -23.51 23.56 -1.58
CA ILE A 325 -22.70 22.34 -1.56
C ILE A 325 -23.64 21.14 -1.61
N ILE A 326 -23.56 20.35 -2.67
CA ILE A 326 -24.38 19.16 -2.88
C ILE A 326 -23.55 17.94 -2.54
N GLN A 327 -24.05 17.09 -1.63
CA GLN A 327 -23.42 15.80 -1.31
C GLN A 327 -24.07 14.66 -2.09
N ASN A 328 -23.28 13.69 -2.52
CA ASN A 328 -23.72 12.44 -3.17
C ASN A 328 -24.58 12.70 -4.41
N ASP A 329 -24.15 13.61 -5.29
CA ASP A 329 -24.87 13.91 -6.52
C ASP A 329 -24.74 12.75 -7.52
N ARG A 330 -25.88 12.15 -7.87
CA ARG A 330 -26.01 11.06 -8.84
C ARG A 330 -26.61 11.48 -10.17
N THR A 331 -26.82 12.76 -10.35
CA THR A 331 -27.52 13.30 -11.54
C THR A 331 -26.57 13.70 -12.65
N LYS A 332 -25.40 14.23 -12.33
CA LYS A 332 -24.45 14.87 -13.27
C LYS A 332 -23.67 13.88 -14.13
N ILE A 333 -23.21 12.77 -13.55
CA ILE A 333 -22.28 11.82 -14.22
C ILE A 333 -22.73 10.36 -14.09
N LYS A 334 -23.98 10.08 -14.40
CA LYS A 334 -24.50 8.70 -14.34
C LYS A 334 -23.61 7.72 -15.13
N PRO A 335 -23.32 6.51 -14.62
CA PRO A 335 -23.84 5.88 -13.39
C PRO A 335 -23.04 6.24 -12.12
N PHE A 336 -22.08 7.14 -12.19
CA PHE A 336 -21.26 7.55 -11.05
C PHE A 336 -21.93 8.60 -10.18
N GLU A 337 -21.43 8.74 -8.96
CA GLU A 337 -21.82 9.71 -7.95
C GLU A 337 -20.68 10.71 -7.76
N LEU A 338 -21.00 11.97 -7.42
CA LEU A 338 -20.03 12.96 -6.94
C LEU A 338 -20.19 13.08 -5.43
N ASP A 339 -19.13 12.78 -4.66
CA ASP A 339 -19.22 12.80 -3.19
C ASP A 339 -19.55 14.21 -2.68
N ILE A 340 -18.89 15.25 -3.21
CA ILE A 340 -19.16 16.65 -2.91
C ILE A 340 -19.11 17.45 -4.22
N TYR A 341 -20.18 18.18 -4.55
CA TYR A 341 -20.26 19.04 -5.72
C TYR A 341 -20.58 20.48 -5.33
N ILE A 342 -19.86 21.44 -5.89
CA ILE A 342 -20.03 22.89 -5.67
C ILE A 342 -20.45 23.53 -7.00
N PRO A 343 -21.77 23.71 -7.24
CA PRO A 343 -22.28 24.23 -8.51
C PRO A 343 -21.73 25.61 -8.87
N GLY A 344 -21.69 26.54 -7.93
CA GLY A 344 -21.23 27.91 -8.13
C GLY A 344 -19.74 28.03 -8.53
N LYS A 345 -18.95 26.95 -8.41
CA LYS A 345 -17.54 26.87 -8.82
C LYS A 345 -17.29 25.86 -9.93
N ASN A 346 -18.28 25.06 -10.31
CA ASN A 346 -18.12 23.89 -11.20
C ASN A 346 -16.97 22.97 -10.75
N ILE A 347 -16.86 22.73 -9.43
CA ILE A 347 -15.82 21.87 -8.84
C ILE A 347 -16.51 20.75 -8.07
N ALA A 348 -15.99 19.53 -8.22
CA ALA A 348 -16.38 18.39 -7.41
C ALA A 348 -15.16 17.80 -6.71
N PHE A 349 -15.39 17.23 -5.53
CA PHE A 349 -14.39 16.54 -4.74
C PHE A 349 -14.85 15.09 -4.54
N GLU A 350 -13.93 14.17 -4.72
CA GLU A 350 -14.07 12.74 -4.50
C GLU A 350 -13.15 12.31 -3.38
N TYR A 351 -13.70 11.70 -2.34
CA TYR A 351 -12.91 11.09 -1.26
C TYR A 351 -12.71 9.61 -1.53
N CYS A 352 -11.47 9.21 -1.80
CA CYS A 352 -11.12 7.84 -2.12
C CYS A 352 -10.57 7.11 -0.90
N GLY A 353 -11.43 6.39 -0.18
CA GLY A 353 -11.05 5.46 0.87
C GLY A 353 -10.21 4.31 0.29
N GLY A 354 -9.03 4.05 0.89
CA GLY A 354 -8.01 3.19 0.32
C GLY A 354 -8.50 1.81 -0.08
N ILE A 355 -9.15 1.10 0.84
CA ILE A 355 -9.62 -0.28 0.60
C ILE A 355 -10.70 -0.36 -0.49
N TRP A 356 -11.63 0.61 -0.51
CA TRP A 356 -12.82 0.58 -1.38
C TRP A 356 -12.51 0.90 -2.84
N HIS A 357 -11.47 1.68 -3.07
CA HIS A 357 -11.00 2.07 -4.38
C HIS A 357 -9.87 1.18 -4.90
N SER A 358 -9.44 0.17 -4.12
CA SER A 358 -8.41 -0.79 -4.51
C SER A 358 -8.96 -1.91 -5.40
N SER A 359 -8.07 -2.65 -6.06
CA SER A 359 -8.40 -3.83 -6.89
C SER A 359 -9.09 -4.95 -6.11
N LYS A 360 -9.10 -4.91 -4.77
CA LYS A 360 -9.88 -5.82 -3.94
C LYS A 360 -11.38 -5.71 -4.22
N PHE A 361 -11.89 -4.50 -4.42
CA PHE A 361 -13.32 -4.23 -4.63
C PHE A 361 -13.62 -3.60 -5.98
N ASN A 362 -12.62 -3.09 -6.68
CA ASN A 362 -12.78 -2.43 -7.96
C ASN A 362 -11.67 -2.81 -8.93
N LYS A 363 -11.98 -3.71 -9.85
CA LYS A 363 -11.02 -4.21 -10.85
C LYS A 363 -10.84 -3.27 -12.05
N ASP A 364 -11.72 -2.27 -12.24
CA ASP A 364 -11.60 -1.32 -13.35
C ASP A 364 -10.49 -0.28 -13.06
N LYS A 365 -9.32 -0.53 -13.64
CA LYS A 365 -8.16 0.38 -13.53
C LYS A 365 -8.41 1.80 -14.06
N TYR A 366 -9.41 1.97 -14.91
CA TYR A 366 -9.74 3.27 -15.51
C TYR A 366 -10.88 4.01 -14.81
N LYS A 367 -11.46 3.48 -13.74
CA LYS A 367 -12.63 4.07 -13.07
C LYS A 367 -12.44 5.54 -12.71
N HIS A 368 -11.32 5.89 -12.06
CA HIS A 368 -11.03 7.28 -11.68
C HIS A 368 -10.83 8.18 -12.90
N GLN A 369 -10.12 7.70 -13.93
CA GLN A 369 -9.90 8.45 -15.16
C GLN A 369 -11.21 8.64 -15.96
N LYS A 370 -12.09 7.61 -16.02
CA LYS A 370 -13.41 7.72 -16.64
C LYS A 370 -14.26 8.79 -15.95
N LYS A 371 -14.31 8.74 -14.61
CA LYS A 371 -15.04 9.73 -13.80
C LYS A 371 -14.49 11.14 -14.01
N TYR A 372 -13.15 11.30 -14.03
CA TYR A 372 -12.48 12.55 -14.34
C TYR A 372 -12.87 13.09 -15.73
N ASN A 373 -12.85 12.24 -16.76
CA ASN A 373 -13.19 12.64 -18.12
C ASN A 373 -14.67 13.01 -18.26
N MET A 374 -15.57 12.23 -17.62
CA MET A 374 -17.03 12.54 -17.64
C MET A 374 -17.31 13.91 -17.00
N CYS A 375 -16.70 14.21 -15.87
CA CYS A 375 -16.78 15.52 -15.25
C CYS A 375 -16.25 16.63 -16.18
N GLY A 376 -15.07 16.41 -16.78
CA GLY A 376 -14.46 17.38 -17.71
C GLY A 376 -15.31 17.68 -18.92
N ASN A 377 -16.01 16.66 -19.48
CA ASN A 377 -16.89 16.84 -20.65
C ASN A 377 -18.11 17.74 -20.39
N ILE A 378 -18.51 17.87 -19.11
CA ILE A 378 -19.62 18.75 -18.70
C ILE A 378 -19.13 20.01 -17.94
N GLY A 379 -17.81 20.32 -18.06
CA GLY A 379 -17.22 21.52 -17.46
C GLY A 379 -17.02 21.46 -15.94
N ILE A 380 -17.17 20.28 -15.31
CA ILE A 380 -16.91 20.11 -13.89
C ILE A 380 -15.46 19.70 -13.66
N ARG A 381 -14.75 20.42 -12.80
CA ARG A 381 -13.39 20.07 -12.38
C ARG A 381 -13.46 19.07 -11.21
N LEU A 382 -13.13 17.81 -11.46
CA LEU A 382 -13.06 16.78 -10.42
C LEU A 382 -11.70 16.78 -9.74
N ILE A 383 -11.70 16.82 -8.40
CA ILE A 383 -10.51 16.67 -7.55
C ILE A 383 -10.64 15.36 -6.77
N THR A 384 -9.67 14.47 -6.95
CA THR A 384 -9.65 13.17 -6.28
C THR A 384 -8.64 13.17 -5.16
N ILE A 385 -9.11 13.00 -3.93
CA ILE A 385 -8.32 13.03 -2.69
C ILE A 385 -8.29 11.63 -2.10
N PHE A 386 -7.11 11.06 -1.94
CA PHE A 386 -6.97 9.78 -1.28
C PHE A 386 -6.93 9.94 0.25
N GLU A 387 -7.45 8.93 0.95
CA GLU A 387 -7.54 8.86 2.40
C GLU A 387 -6.22 9.16 3.11
N ASP A 388 -5.12 8.53 2.67
CA ASP A 388 -3.79 8.75 3.24
C ASP A 388 -3.24 10.17 3.00
N GLU A 389 -3.64 10.86 1.93
CA GLU A 389 -3.31 12.27 1.71
C GLU A 389 -4.08 13.17 2.69
N TRP A 390 -5.38 12.89 2.87
CA TRP A 390 -6.22 13.64 3.80
C TRP A 390 -5.78 13.44 5.25
N GLU A 391 -5.33 12.25 5.63
CA GLU A 391 -4.87 11.96 6.98
C GLU A 391 -3.47 12.52 7.28
N GLN A 392 -2.51 12.32 6.37
CA GLN A 392 -1.10 12.63 6.62
C GLN A 392 -0.66 13.99 6.12
N LYS A 393 -1.35 14.54 5.09
CA LYS A 393 -1.03 15.83 4.44
C LYS A 393 -2.24 16.78 4.47
N LYS A 394 -3.01 16.71 5.55
CA LYS A 394 -4.27 17.43 5.72
C LYS A 394 -4.16 18.92 5.42
N GLU A 395 -3.15 19.59 5.99
CA GLU A 395 -2.93 21.01 5.78
C GLU A 395 -2.62 21.37 4.32
N ILE A 396 -1.89 20.49 3.60
CA ILE A 396 -1.61 20.71 2.17
C ILE A 396 -2.90 20.52 1.37
N CYS A 397 -3.70 19.50 1.66
CA CYS A 397 -5.01 19.29 1.03
C CYS A 397 -5.92 20.50 1.27
N GLN A 398 -6.04 20.95 2.51
CA GLN A 398 -6.85 22.12 2.90
C GLN A 398 -6.40 23.39 2.17
N SER A 399 -5.10 23.69 2.16
CA SER A 399 -4.54 24.83 1.45
C SER A 399 -4.86 24.79 -0.06
N ARG A 400 -4.76 23.62 -0.69
CA ARG A 400 -5.09 23.45 -2.11
C ARG A 400 -6.58 23.61 -2.39
N ILE A 401 -7.45 23.08 -1.52
CA ILE A 401 -8.91 23.23 -1.63
C ILE A 401 -9.29 24.71 -1.48
N THR A 402 -8.74 25.39 -0.47
CA THR A 402 -8.95 26.83 -0.25
C THR A 402 -8.54 27.66 -1.48
N ASN A 403 -7.41 27.29 -2.12
CA ASN A 403 -6.99 27.92 -3.38
C ASN A 403 -7.98 27.67 -4.52
N LEU A 404 -8.40 26.42 -4.70
CA LEU A 404 -9.34 26.05 -5.76
C LEU A 404 -10.68 26.77 -5.65
N LEU A 405 -11.13 27.03 -4.43
CA LEU A 405 -12.36 27.77 -4.17
C LEU A 405 -12.18 29.30 -4.24
N GLY A 406 -10.94 29.79 -4.37
CA GLY A 406 -10.61 31.21 -4.43
C GLY A 406 -10.63 31.92 -3.07
N MET A 407 -10.48 31.16 -1.98
CA MET A 407 -10.59 31.66 -0.59
C MET A 407 -9.22 31.79 0.10
N ILE A 408 -8.11 31.85 -0.66
CA ILE A 408 -6.77 32.00 -0.07
C ILE A 408 -6.58 33.39 0.51
N PRO A 409 -6.11 33.48 1.78
CA PRO A 409 -5.97 34.75 2.46
C PRO A 409 -4.76 35.58 2.01
N ASN A 410 -3.67 34.92 1.60
CA ASN A 410 -2.40 35.59 1.34
C ASN A 410 -2.07 35.64 -0.15
N LYS A 411 -1.63 36.80 -0.62
CA LYS A 411 -1.20 37.03 -2.00
C LYS A 411 0.15 37.74 -2.01
N ILE A 412 1.11 37.18 -2.74
CA ILE A 412 2.45 37.73 -2.95
C ILE A 412 2.65 37.91 -4.46
N TYR A 413 3.28 39.00 -4.85
CA TYR A 413 3.61 39.22 -6.26
C TYR A 413 5.05 38.79 -6.55
N GLY A 414 5.24 37.93 -7.53
CA GLY A 414 6.56 37.43 -7.94
C GLY A 414 7.54 38.54 -8.36
N LYS A 415 7.04 39.71 -8.82
CA LYS A 415 7.86 40.88 -9.13
C LYS A 415 8.61 41.42 -7.90
N GLU A 416 8.05 41.26 -6.72
CA GLU A 416 8.60 41.70 -5.43
C GLU A 416 9.55 40.66 -4.81
N CYS A 417 9.70 39.52 -5.45
CA CYS A 417 10.51 38.40 -4.95
C CYS A 417 11.83 38.30 -5.73
N ILE A 418 12.82 37.68 -5.11
CA ILE A 418 14.13 37.40 -5.72
C ILE A 418 14.28 35.89 -5.91
N VAL A 419 14.79 35.47 -7.08
CA VAL A 419 15.14 34.05 -7.31
C VAL A 419 16.57 33.81 -6.90
N LYS A 420 16.78 32.75 -6.10
CA LYS A 420 18.12 32.26 -5.71
C LYS A 420 18.21 30.76 -6.01
N ILE A 421 19.40 30.27 -6.36
CA ILE A 421 19.70 28.84 -6.35
C ILE A 421 19.77 28.42 -4.89
N ILE A 422 19.08 27.32 -4.57
CA ILE A 422 19.07 26.74 -3.24
C ILE A 422 19.62 25.31 -3.27
N ASP A 423 20.11 24.84 -2.15
CA ASP A 423 20.59 23.48 -2.01
C ASP A 423 19.42 22.48 -2.07
N ASN A 424 19.73 21.24 -2.47
CA ASN A 424 18.72 20.22 -2.65
C ASN A 424 17.99 19.84 -1.36
N LYS A 425 18.65 19.90 -0.20
CA LYS A 425 18.03 19.59 1.08
C LYS A 425 16.93 20.61 1.40
N THR A 426 17.24 21.89 1.33
CA THR A 426 16.28 22.99 1.52
C THR A 426 15.10 22.86 0.57
N ALA A 427 15.36 22.61 -0.73
CA ALA A 427 14.31 22.45 -1.72
C ALA A 427 13.39 21.25 -1.44
N LEU A 428 13.96 20.09 -1.09
CA LEU A 428 13.21 18.88 -0.83
C LEU A 428 12.42 18.97 0.48
N ASP A 429 12.95 19.63 1.50
CA ASP A 429 12.27 19.88 2.77
C ASP A 429 11.08 20.83 2.56
N PHE A 430 11.25 21.87 1.74
CA PHE A 430 10.16 22.75 1.35
C PHE A 430 9.06 21.98 0.57
N CYS A 431 9.46 21.11 -0.35
CA CYS A 431 8.49 20.28 -1.08
C CYS A 431 7.76 19.29 -0.17
N GLU A 432 8.41 18.73 0.86
CA GLU A 432 7.75 17.82 1.81
C GLU A 432 6.62 18.52 2.57
N THR A 433 6.84 19.77 2.96
CA THR A 433 5.88 20.54 3.75
C THR A 433 4.78 21.23 2.93
N ASN A 434 4.99 21.43 1.61
CA ASN A 434 4.09 22.24 0.78
C ASN A 434 3.57 21.55 -0.47
N HIS A 435 4.15 20.41 -0.91
CA HIS A 435 3.73 19.70 -2.13
C HIS A 435 3.00 18.41 -1.78
N ILE A 436 1.86 18.13 -2.43
CA ILE A 436 1.04 16.95 -2.14
C ILE A 436 1.79 15.63 -2.34
N GLN A 437 2.66 15.54 -3.32
CA GLN A 437 3.50 14.36 -3.55
C GLN A 437 4.80 14.38 -2.73
N GLY A 438 5.02 15.40 -1.89
CA GLY A 438 6.22 15.55 -1.07
C GLY A 438 7.51 15.70 -1.87
N ARG A 439 8.60 15.22 -1.27
CA ARG A 439 9.93 15.22 -1.89
C ARG A 439 9.91 14.57 -3.27
N GLY A 440 10.80 15.04 -4.15
CA GLY A 440 11.02 14.46 -5.47
C GLY A 440 12.50 14.27 -5.73
N HIS A 441 12.86 14.06 -6.99
CA HIS A 441 14.25 14.11 -7.40
C HIS A 441 14.61 15.55 -7.75
N SER A 442 15.76 16.03 -7.24
CA SER A 442 16.27 17.36 -7.54
C SER A 442 17.75 17.27 -7.87
N TYR A 443 18.14 17.84 -9.00
CA TYR A 443 19.53 18.08 -9.38
C TYR A 443 19.86 19.58 -9.28
N ILE A 444 18.89 20.43 -9.67
CA ILE A 444 18.96 21.87 -9.57
C ILE A 444 17.65 22.34 -8.94
N ALA A 445 17.75 23.27 -8.01
CA ALA A 445 16.60 23.88 -7.36
C ALA A 445 16.70 25.40 -7.31
N TYR A 446 15.59 26.06 -7.58
CA TYR A 446 15.42 27.49 -7.42
C TYR A 446 14.37 27.78 -6.36
N GLY A 447 14.72 28.68 -5.43
CA GLY A 447 13.82 29.24 -4.46
C GLY A 447 13.43 30.68 -4.85
N LEU A 448 12.17 31.01 -4.72
CA LEU A 448 11.65 32.37 -4.83
C LEU A 448 11.52 32.95 -3.42
N PHE A 449 12.19 34.05 -3.16
CA PHE A 449 12.26 34.67 -1.85
C PHE A 449 11.46 35.99 -1.83
N ASN A 450 10.56 36.10 -0.85
CA ASN A 450 10.00 37.37 -0.46
C ASN A 450 10.72 37.80 0.81
N LYS A 451 11.53 38.89 0.72
CA LYS A 451 12.52 39.22 1.74
C LYS A 451 13.42 37.97 1.97
N ASP A 452 13.50 37.48 3.20
CA ASP A 452 14.36 36.31 3.56
C ASP A 452 13.60 34.98 3.55
N ASN A 453 12.30 34.97 3.28
CA ASN A 453 11.46 33.77 3.35
C ASN A 453 11.29 33.14 1.97
N ILE A 454 11.48 31.82 1.88
CA ILE A 454 11.16 31.05 0.69
C ILE A 454 9.63 30.95 0.56
N VAL A 455 9.08 31.45 -0.55
CA VAL A 455 7.64 31.44 -0.83
C VAL A 455 7.25 30.48 -1.97
N SER A 456 8.20 30.11 -2.80
CA SER A 456 8.01 29.10 -3.87
C SER A 456 9.31 28.38 -4.17
N VAL A 457 9.20 27.13 -4.59
CA VAL A 457 10.34 26.30 -5.01
C VAL A 457 10.01 25.61 -6.34
N MET A 458 11.02 25.55 -7.20
CA MET A 458 10.97 24.81 -8.46
C MET A 458 12.21 23.93 -8.57
N THR A 459 12.02 22.61 -8.80
CA THR A 459 13.12 21.65 -8.87
C THR A 459 13.19 20.99 -10.23
N PHE A 460 14.41 20.76 -10.70
CA PHE A 460 14.71 20.12 -11.96
C PHE A 460 15.60 18.91 -11.75
N SER A 461 15.35 17.85 -12.50
CA SER A 461 16.13 16.61 -12.48
C SER A 461 16.38 16.10 -13.90
N LYS A 462 17.30 15.13 -14.03
CA LYS A 462 17.38 14.38 -15.28
C LYS A 462 16.12 13.53 -15.46
N PRO A 463 15.59 13.41 -16.69
CA PRO A 463 14.38 12.66 -16.95
C PRO A 463 14.56 11.17 -16.60
N SER A 464 13.52 10.56 -16.04
CA SER A 464 13.53 9.13 -15.79
C SER A 464 13.43 8.33 -17.09
N VAL A 465 14.30 7.33 -17.26
CA VAL A 465 14.29 6.42 -18.42
C VAL A 465 12.95 5.69 -18.56
N SER A 466 12.29 5.37 -17.44
CA SER A 466 10.98 4.69 -17.40
C SER A 466 9.83 5.54 -17.97
N LYS A 467 10.02 6.86 -18.12
CA LYS A 467 8.99 7.78 -18.62
C LYS A 467 9.10 8.05 -20.13
N ASN A 468 9.88 7.25 -20.88
CA ASN A 468 10.18 7.51 -22.29
C ASN A 468 10.67 8.95 -22.55
N ALA A 469 11.58 9.41 -21.72
CA ALA A 469 12.04 10.78 -21.71
C ALA A 469 13.45 10.94 -22.31
N LYS A 470 13.87 9.99 -23.15
CA LYS A 470 15.19 10.01 -23.82
C LYS A 470 15.41 11.26 -24.69
N ASP A 471 14.31 11.87 -25.15
CA ASP A 471 14.34 13.04 -26.03
C ASP A 471 14.40 14.36 -25.26
N TYR A 472 14.46 14.31 -23.92
CA TYR A 472 14.48 15.49 -23.06
C TYR A 472 15.72 15.51 -22.20
N GLU A 473 16.31 16.68 -22.02
CA GLU A 473 17.49 16.89 -21.18
C GLU A 473 17.12 17.10 -19.71
N TRP A 474 15.93 17.65 -19.45
CA TRP A 474 15.48 18.00 -18.10
C TRP A 474 14.01 17.64 -17.84
N GLU A 475 13.71 17.30 -16.60
CA GLU A 475 12.35 17.19 -16.07
C GLU A 475 12.13 18.26 -14.99
N LEU A 476 11.13 19.12 -15.16
CA LEU A 476 10.58 19.92 -14.07
C LEU A 476 9.83 18.94 -13.15
N ASN A 477 10.47 18.60 -12.04
CA ASN A 477 10.02 17.52 -11.16
C ASN A 477 9.01 18.00 -10.12
N ARG A 478 9.26 19.16 -9.48
CA ARG A 478 8.37 19.79 -8.52
C ARG A 478 8.26 21.29 -8.74
N PHE A 479 7.06 21.79 -8.56
CA PHE A 479 6.76 23.21 -8.39
C PHE A 479 5.69 23.36 -7.31
N CYS A 480 5.98 24.10 -6.27
CA CYS A 480 5.01 24.43 -5.24
C CYS A 480 5.28 25.79 -4.60
N THR A 481 4.22 26.35 -4.03
CA THR A 481 4.25 27.56 -3.21
C THR A 481 4.00 27.18 -1.76
N ILE A 482 4.38 28.07 -0.84
CA ILE A 482 4.06 27.93 0.58
C ILE A 482 2.54 27.81 0.77
N LYS A 483 2.11 27.01 1.74
CA LYS A 483 0.69 26.81 2.07
C LYS A 483 -0.03 28.14 2.29
N ASN A 484 -1.32 28.19 1.98
CA ASN A 484 -2.23 29.32 2.18
C ASN A 484 -1.77 30.64 1.52
N THR A 485 -1.00 30.55 0.44
CA THR A 485 -0.46 31.71 -0.27
C THR A 485 -0.53 31.52 -1.79
N ILE A 486 -0.98 32.53 -2.51
CA ILE A 486 -0.85 32.61 -3.97
C ILE A 486 0.35 33.49 -4.31
N VAL A 487 1.27 32.98 -5.13
CA VAL A 487 2.40 33.76 -5.64
C VAL A 487 2.18 34.05 -7.11
N VAL A 488 1.69 35.24 -7.39
CA VAL A 488 1.34 35.68 -8.76
C VAL A 488 2.61 35.91 -9.59
N GLY A 489 2.72 35.23 -10.74
CA GLY A 489 3.90 35.33 -11.61
C GLY A 489 5.15 34.59 -11.14
N GLY A 490 5.10 33.95 -9.95
CA GLY A 490 6.23 33.25 -9.36
C GLY A 490 6.73 32.08 -10.20
N ALA A 491 5.81 31.30 -10.77
CA ALA A 491 6.15 30.17 -11.64
C ALA A 491 6.98 30.59 -12.87
N ASN A 492 6.51 31.62 -13.59
CA ASN A 492 7.23 32.16 -14.76
C ASN A 492 8.58 32.73 -14.37
N LYS A 493 8.67 33.44 -13.24
CA LYS A 493 9.92 34.02 -12.76
C LYS A 493 10.98 32.95 -12.43
N LEU A 494 10.59 31.86 -11.76
CA LEU A 494 11.47 30.73 -11.48
C LEU A 494 11.91 30.04 -12.78
N LEU A 495 10.95 29.77 -13.68
CA LEU A 495 11.25 29.09 -14.95
C LEU A 495 12.15 29.93 -15.85
N SER A 496 11.99 31.28 -15.88
CA SER A 496 12.82 32.17 -16.72
C SER A 496 14.30 32.10 -16.36
N VAL A 497 14.62 32.00 -15.05
CA VAL A 497 16.02 31.84 -14.62
C VAL A 497 16.58 30.50 -15.09
N PHE A 498 15.83 29.43 -15.02
CA PHE A 498 16.24 28.13 -15.58
C PHE A 498 16.46 28.21 -17.10
N ARG A 499 15.50 28.78 -17.85
CA ARG A 499 15.61 28.92 -19.32
C ARG A 499 16.85 29.70 -19.74
N ASN A 500 17.16 30.78 -19.05
CA ASN A 500 18.36 31.60 -19.36
C ASN A 500 19.65 30.83 -19.16
N SER A 501 19.70 29.91 -18.17
CA SER A 501 20.87 29.09 -17.87
C SER A 501 20.99 27.85 -18.77
N TYR A 502 19.88 27.35 -19.33
CA TYR A 502 19.78 26.11 -20.11
C TYR A 502 19.07 26.32 -21.46
N LYS A 503 19.58 27.28 -22.23
CA LYS A 503 19.06 27.59 -23.58
C LYS A 503 19.12 26.38 -24.50
N SER A 504 18.14 26.31 -25.40
CA SER A 504 18.00 25.26 -26.43
C SER A 504 17.83 23.83 -25.90
N GLN A 505 17.59 23.65 -24.62
CA GLN A 505 17.34 22.33 -24.04
C GLN A 505 15.85 22.02 -23.93
N LYS A 506 15.50 20.75 -24.07
CA LYS A 506 14.12 20.27 -24.01
C LYS A 506 13.76 19.90 -22.57
N LEU A 507 12.67 20.46 -22.10
CA LEU A 507 12.14 20.27 -20.77
C LEU A 507 10.80 19.51 -20.80
N VAL A 508 10.64 18.53 -19.95
CA VAL A 508 9.39 17.77 -19.79
C VAL A 508 8.83 17.95 -18.37
N THR A 509 7.51 17.91 -18.23
CA THR A 509 6.84 17.87 -16.93
C THR A 509 5.55 17.08 -16.98
N PHE A 510 5.04 16.66 -15.81
CA PHE A 510 3.84 15.84 -15.67
C PHE A 510 2.89 16.45 -14.65
N CYS A 511 1.65 16.70 -15.09
CA CYS A 511 0.58 17.19 -14.22
C CYS A 511 -0.28 16.03 -13.73
N ASP A 512 -0.38 15.84 -12.43
CA ASP A 512 -1.28 14.86 -11.81
C ASP A 512 -2.74 15.32 -11.99
N LEU A 513 -3.51 14.53 -12.75
CA LEU A 513 -4.91 14.87 -13.10
C LEU A 513 -5.84 14.91 -11.89
N ARG A 514 -5.47 14.25 -10.80
CA ARG A 514 -6.27 14.29 -9.56
C ARG A 514 -6.36 15.70 -8.96
N TRP A 515 -5.32 16.50 -9.12
CA TRP A 515 -5.21 17.82 -8.50
C TRP A 515 -5.06 18.97 -9.50
N GLY A 516 -4.46 18.71 -10.63
CA GLY A 516 -4.04 19.73 -11.60
C GLY A 516 -4.82 19.69 -12.90
N SER A 517 -5.18 20.85 -13.45
CA SER A 517 -5.70 20.99 -14.81
C SER A 517 -4.60 21.05 -15.88
N GLY A 518 -3.38 21.41 -15.47
CA GLY A 518 -2.26 21.69 -16.36
C GLY A 518 -2.13 23.16 -16.79
N LYS A 519 -3.12 24.01 -16.48
CA LYS A 519 -3.18 25.41 -16.91
C LYS A 519 -1.92 26.23 -16.53
N VAL A 520 -1.31 25.93 -15.38
CA VAL A 520 -0.06 26.59 -14.96
C VAL A 520 1.07 26.34 -15.94
N TYR A 521 1.17 25.14 -16.51
CA TYR A 521 2.20 24.79 -17.49
C TYR A 521 1.94 25.45 -18.83
N GLU A 522 0.68 25.52 -19.27
CA GLU A 522 0.28 26.26 -20.47
C GLU A 522 0.65 27.74 -20.38
N ILE A 523 0.36 28.39 -19.22
CA ILE A 523 0.74 29.78 -18.93
C ILE A 523 2.27 29.96 -18.93
N MET A 524 3.04 28.96 -18.52
CA MET A 524 4.50 28.96 -18.57
C MET A 524 5.07 28.67 -19.97
N GLY A 525 4.21 28.48 -21.00
CA GLY A 525 4.61 28.23 -22.38
C GLY A 525 4.87 26.77 -22.72
N PHE A 526 4.51 25.83 -21.86
CA PHE A 526 4.60 24.41 -22.18
C PHE A 526 3.48 23.98 -23.13
N THR A 527 3.82 23.10 -24.06
CA THR A 527 2.86 22.47 -24.98
C THR A 527 2.38 21.15 -24.40
N PHE A 528 1.07 20.94 -24.40
CA PHE A 528 0.46 19.66 -24.05
C PHE A 528 0.76 18.61 -25.10
N ASN A 529 1.16 17.40 -24.67
CA ASN A 529 1.44 16.27 -25.58
C ASN A 529 0.37 15.18 -25.51
N LYS A 530 0.17 14.59 -24.34
CA LYS A 530 -0.73 13.45 -24.15
C LYS A 530 -1.11 13.24 -22.70
N ILE A 531 -2.16 12.44 -22.49
CA ILE A 531 -2.54 11.91 -21.17
C ILE A 531 -1.95 10.50 -21.05
N SER A 532 -1.29 10.22 -19.92
CA SER A 532 -0.82 8.88 -19.59
C SER A 532 -1.97 8.01 -19.07
N PRO A 533 -1.88 6.67 -19.24
CA PRO A 533 -2.77 5.76 -18.52
C PRO A 533 -2.65 5.96 -17.01
N PRO A 534 -3.67 5.54 -16.23
CA PRO A 534 -3.58 5.53 -14.78
C PRO A 534 -2.36 4.77 -14.29
N ASN A 535 -1.64 5.36 -13.35
CA ASN A 535 -0.60 4.67 -12.61
C ASN A 535 -1.20 4.02 -11.36
N TYR A 536 -0.48 3.09 -10.73
CA TYR A 536 -0.97 2.41 -9.54
C TYR A 536 0.01 2.44 -8.38
N TYR A 537 -0.56 2.30 -7.21
CA TYR A 537 0.12 2.15 -5.93
C TYR A 537 -0.36 0.85 -5.30
N TYR A 538 0.41 0.31 -4.38
CA TYR A 538 -0.03 -0.81 -3.55
C TYR A 538 -0.55 -0.33 -2.20
N ILE A 539 -1.63 -0.99 -1.73
CA ILE A 539 -2.28 -0.74 -0.45
C ILE A 539 -2.71 -2.08 0.17
N GLY A 540 -2.67 -2.20 1.48
CA GLY A 540 -3.06 -3.42 2.20
C GLY A 540 -2.52 -3.44 3.62
N ASN A 541 -2.69 -4.57 4.31
CA ASN A 541 -2.22 -4.72 5.70
C ASN A 541 -0.72 -4.44 5.86
N TYR A 542 0.10 -4.96 4.95
CA TYR A 542 1.55 -4.75 4.96
C TYR A 542 1.93 -3.27 4.88
N THR A 543 1.17 -2.46 4.16
CA THR A 543 1.40 -1.02 4.02
C THR A 543 0.64 -0.20 5.06
N LYS A 544 -0.01 -0.83 6.04
CA LYS A 544 -0.93 -0.19 7.00
C LYS A 544 -2.00 0.65 6.31
N TRP A 545 -2.51 0.17 5.19
CA TRP A 545 -3.50 0.81 4.32
C TRP A 545 -3.08 2.16 3.75
N GLN A 546 -1.78 2.47 3.76
CA GLN A 546 -1.19 3.63 3.10
C GLN A 546 -0.76 3.26 1.68
N ARG A 547 -0.97 4.15 0.72
CA ARG A 547 -0.48 3.96 -0.64
C ARG A 547 1.04 3.97 -0.67
N LYS A 548 1.63 2.94 -1.22
CA LYS A 548 3.07 2.85 -1.47
C LYS A 548 3.32 2.69 -2.95
N HIS A 549 4.33 3.40 -3.44
CA HIS A 549 4.65 3.40 -4.87
C HIS A 549 4.98 1.98 -5.36
N ARG A 550 4.50 1.63 -6.57
CA ARG A 550 4.66 0.30 -7.18
C ARG A 550 6.11 -0.21 -7.22
N PHE A 551 7.10 0.67 -7.34
CA PHE A 551 8.51 0.28 -7.35
C PHE A 551 9.00 -0.31 -6.02
N ASN A 552 8.27 -0.13 -4.95
CA ASN A 552 8.56 -0.78 -3.67
C ASN A 552 8.13 -2.25 -3.67
N PHE A 553 7.32 -2.68 -4.63
CA PHE A 553 6.67 -3.98 -4.72
C PHE A 553 6.79 -4.60 -6.13
N THR A 554 7.93 -4.41 -6.79
CA THR A 554 8.23 -5.14 -8.02
C THR A 554 8.22 -6.65 -7.75
N LYS A 555 7.99 -7.48 -8.77
CA LYS A 555 7.93 -8.94 -8.62
C LYS A 555 9.10 -9.48 -7.79
N PHE A 556 10.33 -9.04 -8.07
CA PHE A 556 11.52 -9.45 -7.33
C PHE A 556 11.42 -9.10 -5.84
N ARG A 557 11.04 -7.88 -5.51
CA ARG A 557 10.87 -7.44 -4.11
C ARG A 557 9.73 -8.15 -3.39
N LEU A 558 8.62 -8.44 -4.08
CA LEU A 558 7.52 -9.21 -3.51
C LEU A 558 7.95 -10.64 -3.16
N ILE A 559 8.75 -11.28 -4.04
CA ILE A 559 9.33 -12.61 -3.78
C ILE A 559 10.20 -12.56 -2.52
N GLU A 560 11.07 -11.56 -2.40
CA GLU A 560 11.95 -11.37 -1.24
C GLU A 560 11.16 -11.10 0.06
N ILE A 561 10.21 -10.15 0.02
CA ILE A 561 9.42 -9.73 1.19
C ILE A 561 8.57 -10.89 1.73
N PHE A 562 7.89 -11.62 0.84
CA PHE A 562 6.92 -12.65 1.22
C PHE A 562 7.46 -14.08 1.12
N LYS A 563 8.74 -14.24 0.78
CA LYS A 563 9.41 -15.54 0.61
C LYS A 563 8.65 -16.47 -0.34
N GLU A 564 8.14 -15.91 -1.44
CA GLU A 564 7.40 -16.68 -2.44
C GLU A 564 8.37 -17.56 -3.24
N THR A 565 8.07 -18.87 -3.31
CA THR A 565 8.92 -19.84 -4.00
C THR A 565 8.52 -20.06 -5.46
N ASN A 566 7.28 -19.72 -5.83
CA ASN A 566 6.79 -19.91 -7.17
C ASN A 566 7.12 -18.72 -8.09
N SER A 567 8.21 -18.85 -8.85
CA SER A 567 8.68 -17.82 -9.77
C SER A 567 7.78 -17.60 -11.01
N ILE A 568 6.82 -18.48 -11.28
CA ILE A 568 5.89 -18.37 -12.42
C ILE A 568 4.80 -17.33 -12.15
N LEU A 569 4.46 -17.09 -10.88
CA LEU A 569 3.41 -16.14 -10.50
C LEU A 569 3.73 -14.72 -10.99
N THR A 570 2.69 -14.00 -11.41
CA THR A 570 2.83 -12.58 -11.76
C THR A 570 2.95 -11.71 -10.52
N GLU A 571 3.49 -10.49 -10.67
CA GLU A 571 3.55 -9.48 -9.59
C GLU A 571 2.20 -9.29 -8.90
N GLU A 572 1.12 -9.19 -9.68
CA GLU A 572 -0.24 -8.99 -9.19
C GLU A 572 -0.73 -10.15 -8.34
N ILE A 573 -0.52 -11.38 -8.79
CA ILE A 573 -0.95 -12.59 -8.06
C ILE A 573 -0.19 -12.71 -6.73
N ILE A 574 1.12 -12.48 -6.73
CA ILE A 574 1.93 -12.52 -5.50
C ILE A 574 1.43 -11.45 -4.51
N ALA A 575 1.18 -10.24 -5.00
CA ALA A 575 0.69 -9.14 -4.17
C ALA A 575 -0.69 -9.45 -3.57
N GLU A 576 -1.66 -9.87 -4.38
CA GLU A 576 -3.04 -10.19 -3.93
C GLU A 576 -3.08 -11.36 -2.95
N LYS A 577 -2.29 -12.41 -3.18
CA LYS A 577 -2.12 -13.55 -2.26
C LYS A 577 -1.67 -13.11 -0.86
N ASN A 578 -0.88 -12.04 -0.79
CA ASN A 578 -0.34 -11.48 0.45
C ASN A 578 -1.12 -10.24 0.95
N GLY A 579 -2.35 -10.03 0.47
CA GLY A 579 -3.22 -8.95 0.93
C GLY A 579 -2.78 -7.55 0.53
N LEU A 580 -2.00 -7.44 -0.55
CA LEU A 580 -1.67 -6.18 -1.20
C LEU A 580 -2.50 -6.01 -2.47
N TYR A 581 -3.16 -4.88 -2.61
CA TYR A 581 -4.07 -4.57 -3.70
C TYR A 581 -3.62 -3.32 -4.43
N ARG A 582 -3.87 -3.25 -5.73
CA ARG A 582 -3.58 -2.06 -6.53
C ARG A 582 -4.68 -1.02 -6.35
N ILE A 583 -4.27 0.25 -6.23
CA ILE A 583 -5.17 1.41 -6.29
C ILE A 583 -4.64 2.34 -7.38
N TYR A 584 -5.52 2.77 -8.28
CA TYR A 584 -5.15 3.51 -9.48
C TYR A 584 -5.46 4.99 -9.35
N ASP A 585 -4.61 5.85 -9.92
CA ASP A 585 -4.85 7.29 -10.05
C ASP A 585 -5.65 7.64 -11.32
N CYS A 586 -5.73 8.93 -11.65
CA CYS A 586 -6.41 9.41 -12.86
C CYS A 586 -5.48 9.51 -14.07
N GLY A 587 -4.18 9.20 -13.93
CA GLY A 587 -3.16 9.47 -14.94
C GLY A 587 -2.60 10.89 -14.85
N HIS A 588 -1.74 11.24 -15.81
CA HIS A 588 -1.02 12.52 -15.85
C HIS A 588 -1.09 13.14 -17.25
N LYS A 589 -1.18 14.47 -17.31
CA LYS A 589 -0.90 15.20 -18.56
C LYS A 589 0.61 15.39 -18.71
N LYS A 590 1.17 15.01 -19.85
CA LYS A 590 2.56 15.27 -20.21
C LYS A 590 2.64 16.60 -20.96
N PHE A 591 3.54 17.46 -20.55
CA PHE A 591 3.84 18.75 -21.18
C PHE A 591 5.32 18.86 -21.52
N THR A 592 5.64 19.59 -22.58
CA THR A 592 7.00 19.81 -23.04
C THR A 592 7.26 21.26 -23.37
N LEU A 593 8.49 21.68 -23.19
CA LEU A 593 8.96 23.03 -23.51
C LEU A 593 10.36 22.96 -24.12
N LEU A 594 10.61 23.76 -25.16
CA LEU A 594 11.96 24.09 -25.62
C LEU A 594 12.37 25.39 -24.92
N CYS A 595 13.53 25.40 -24.27
CA CYS A 595 14.08 26.58 -23.61
C CYS A 595 14.76 27.46 -24.70
N ASN A 596 14.05 28.46 -25.19
CA ASN A 596 14.56 29.45 -26.12
C ASN A 596 15.18 30.63 -25.36
#